data_667fed8b2db45c85b90ee91521dc5cc1
#
_entry.id   667fed8b2db45c85b90ee91521dc5cc1
#
_cell.length_a   1.000
_cell.length_b   1.000
_cell.length_c   1.000
_cell.angle_alpha   90.00
_cell.angle_beta   90.00
_cell.angle_gamma   90.00
#
_symmetry.space_group_name_H-M   'P 1'
#
loop_
_entity.id
_entity.type
_entity.pdbx_description
1 polymer ?
#
loop_
_entity_poly.entity_id
_entity_poly.type
_entity_poly.pdbx_seq_one_letter_code
_entity_poly.pdbx_strand_id
1 'polypeptide(L)'
;QALNLKDVRIIGTNEHVNDGWSECINKDDQIPHFAFYGTGRQGKKSLNYLVLPDRLKSIGTRAFSGCEYLSGSLTIPEGVTEIQQGAFTACKSLTGSLSLPSTLVYIGNDDQGNHEDIDYSCGTFAGCGFVGELNIPEGVKEIRGYAFDNCKGFYGNLKLPNNLEKLGERSFFLCKNLTGTLTIPQKIKIIPNECFTGCGFDGTLTLPNGITSIGNSAFGDCHFKGELSLPKDLRIINNDVFYNNDFSGELKLPEQLSVIGERAFAYNWRLMGILEFPEGLESIGAGAFAHCRSLEGLIFPESLENIRWESSWAEDGGAFQGCFGINSIVCKGDLPAYVQSGAFDGVAKDNFTLEVPES
;
A
#
# COMPACT_ATOMS: atom_id res chain seq x y z
N GLN A 1 27.40 -1.00 22.71
CA GLN A 1 27.84 -2.38 23.00
C GLN A 1 27.63 -3.23 21.75
N ALA A 2 28.64 -3.92 21.28
CA ALA A 2 28.51 -4.95 20.26
C ALA A 2 27.92 -6.22 20.86
N LEU A 3 26.93 -6.82 20.20
CA LEU A 3 26.39 -8.12 20.60
C LEU A 3 26.62 -9.11 19.45
N ASN A 4 27.48 -10.10 19.74
CA ASN A 4 27.72 -11.19 18.80
C ASN A 4 27.13 -12.47 19.40
N LEU A 5 26.12 -13.01 18.76
CA LEU A 5 25.40 -14.22 19.16
C LEU A 5 25.67 -15.40 18.22
N LYS A 6 26.67 -15.29 17.33
CA LYS A 6 26.88 -16.22 16.22
C LYS A 6 26.86 -17.70 16.66
N ASP A 7 27.56 -18.04 17.75
CA ASP A 7 27.68 -19.40 18.24
C ASP A 7 26.73 -19.70 19.42
N VAL A 8 25.82 -18.79 19.74
CA VAL A 8 24.91 -18.95 20.88
C VAL A 8 23.71 -19.82 20.47
N ARG A 9 23.44 -20.83 21.31
CA ARG A 9 22.20 -21.59 21.26
C ARG A 9 21.16 -20.91 22.16
N ILE A 10 20.02 -20.55 21.62
CA ILE A 10 18.90 -20.01 22.38
C ILE A 10 17.98 -21.17 22.76
N ILE A 11 17.74 -21.34 24.05
CA ILE A 11 16.84 -22.36 24.58
C ILE A 11 15.56 -21.62 24.97
N GLY A 12 14.42 -22.03 24.40
CA GLY A 12 13.12 -21.51 24.77
C GLY A 12 12.77 -21.91 26.20
N THR A 13 12.14 -21.01 26.92
CA THR A 13 11.52 -21.29 28.20
C THR A 13 10.02 -21.39 27.94
N ASN A 14 9.36 -22.41 28.49
CA ASN A 14 7.89 -22.49 28.49
C ASN A 14 7.25 -21.46 29.45
N GLU A 15 8.04 -20.50 29.93
CA GLU A 15 7.54 -19.41 30.74
C GLU A 15 6.88 -18.36 29.86
N HIS A 16 5.64 -18.04 30.19
CA HIS A 16 4.96 -16.91 29.60
C HIS A 16 5.67 -15.63 30.01
N VAL A 17 6.17 -14.90 29.05
CA VAL A 17 6.63 -13.53 29.27
C VAL A 17 5.39 -12.65 29.28
N ASN A 18 4.90 -12.33 30.46
CA ASN A 18 3.80 -11.40 30.66
C ASN A 18 4.40 -10.01 30.91
N ASP A 19 4.41 -9.17 29.88
CA ASP A 19 4.82 -7.77 29.99
C ASP A 19 3.63 -6.83 30.31
N GLY A 20 2.48 -7.42 30.64
CA GLY A 20 1.22 -6.72 30.87
C GLY A 20 0.42 -6.43 29.59
N TRP A 21 0.95 -6.81 28.41
CA TRP A 21 0.34 -6.53 27.10
C TRP A 21 0.13 -7.78 26.24
N SER A 22 0.95 -8.82 26.42
CA SER A 22 0.81 -10.08 25.69
C SER A 22 1.44 -11.25 26.42
N GLU A 23 0.84 -12.42 26.30
CA GLU A 23 1.43 -13.70 26.71
C GLU A 23 2.19 -14.29 25.52
N CYS A 24 3.52 -14.27 25.55
CA CYS A 24 4.37 -14.80 24.50
C CYS A 24 5.14 -16.03 24.99
N ILE A 25 5.16 -17.10 24.21
CA ILE A 25 5.97 -18.29 24.47
C ILE A 25 7.26 -18.18 23.66
N ASN A 26 8.42 -18.22 24.34
CA ASN A 26 9.71 -18.25 23.65
C ASN A 26 10.04 -19.66 23.19
N LYS A 27 10.35 -19.82 21.91
CA LYS A 27 10.71 -21.09 21.26
C LYS A 27 12.22 -21.29 21.25
N ASP A 28 12.66 -22.54 21.10
CA ASP A 28 14.07 -22.85 20.85
C ASP A 28 14.55 -22.18 19.56
N ASP A 29 15.81 -21.72 19.57
CA ASP A 29 16.45 -21.02 18.45
C ASP A 29 15.62 -19.78 17.94
N GLN A 30 14.88 -19.15 18.82
CA GLN A 30 14.17 -17.88 18.58
C GLN A 30 14.81 -16.75 19.37
N ILE A 31 15.05 -15.58 18.75
CA ILE A 31 15.25 -14.36 19.54
C ILE A 31 13.94 -14.08 20.27
N PRO A 32 13.95 -14.00 21.61
CA PRO A 32 12.72 -13.83 22.36
C PRO A 32 11.94 -12.56 21.99
N HIS A 33 10.64 -12.60 22.20
CA HIS A 33 9.79 -11.40 22.11
C HIS A 33 10.33 -10.34 23.07
N PHE A 34 10.36 -9.09 22.64
CA PHE A 34 10.80 -7.92 23.43
C PHE A 34 12.25 -8.02 23.99
N ALA A 35 13.09 -8.91 23.46
CA ALA A 35 14.42 -9.23 24.03
C ALA A 35 15.29 -7.99 24.31
N PHE A 36 15.24 -6.98 23.45
CA PHE A 36 16.01 -5.73 23.58
C PHE A 36 15.09 -4.50 23.61
N TYR A 37 13.79 -4.71 23.83
CA TYR A 37 12.77 -3.67 24.02
C TYR A 37 12.80 -3.22 25.48
N GLY A 38 13.23 -2.01 25.75
CA GLY A 38 13.40 -1.50 27.12
C GLY A 38 12.10 -0.96 27.73
N THR A 39 12.10 -0.77 29.04
CA THR A 39 11.02 -0.10 29.75
C THR A 39 10.79 1.32 29.20
N GLY A 40 9.54 1.70 28.97
CA GLY A 40 9.17 3.02 28.41
C GLY A 40 9.10 3.05 26.88
N ARG A 41 8.94 1.91 26.22
CA ARG A 41 8.79 1.78 24.75
C ARG A 41 10.02 2.28 23.94
N GLN A 42 11.20 2.26 24.55
CA GLN A 42 12.46 2.60 23.89
C GLN A 42 13.37 1.37 23.88
N GLY A 43 13.97 1.07 22.72
CA GLY A 43 14.94 0.00 22.59
C GLY A 43 16.23 0.27 23.37
N LYS A 44 17.07 -0.76 23.50
CA LYS A 44 18.32 -0.69 24.26
C LYS A 44 19.32 0.24 23.58
N LYS A 45 19.48 1.44 24.12
CA LYS A 45 20.37 2.50 23.59
C LYS A 45 21.85 2.12 23.51
N SER A 46 22.29 1.12 24.28
CA SER A 46 23.68 0.66 24.26
C SER A 46 24.00 -0.34 23.15
N LEU A 47 22.97 -0.86 22.42
CA LEU A 47 23.16 -1.83 21.37
C LEU A 47 23.47 -1.10 20.05
N ASN A 48 24.71 -1.23 19.55
CA ASN A 48 25.16 -0.56 18.33
C ASN A 48 25.64 -1.50 17.22
N TYR A 49 25.81 -2.79 17.51
CA TYR A 49 26.19 -3.81 16.55
C TYR A 49 25.56 -5.15 16.92
N LEU A 50 25.09 -5.91 15.92
CA LEU A 50 24.41 -7.19 16.12
C LEU A 50 24.91 -8.23 15.11
N VAL A 51 25.25 -9.41 15.60
CA VAL A 51 25.40 -10.64 14.83
C VAL A 51 24.43 -11.67 15.37
N LEU A 52 23.55 -12.18 14.52
CA LEU A 52 22.53 -13.16 14.87
C LEU A 52 23.10 -14.59 14.88
N PRO A 53 22.52 -15.53 15.65
CA PRO A 53 22.96 -16.93 15.70
C PRO A 53 22.76 -17.66 14.38
N ASP A 54 23.72 -18.48 13.96
CA ASP A 54 23.64 -19.27 12.72
C ASP A 54 22.48 -20.30 12.72
N ARG A 55 22.01 -20.72 13.91
CA ARG A 55 20.92 -21.71 14.06
C ARG A 55 19.54 -21.08 14.21
N LEU A 56 19.46 -19.76 14.13
CA LEU A 56 18.23 -19.04 14.37
C LEU A 56 17.09 -19.51 13.44
N LYS A 57 15.89 -19.67 14.00
CA LYS A 57 14.67 -20.06 13.29
C LYS A 57 13.68 -18.93 13.16
N SER A 58 13.61 -18.05 14.17
CA SER A 58 12.70 -16.92 14.15
C SER A 58 13.19 -15.75 15.00
N ILE A 59 12.66 -14.56 14.72
CA ILE A 59 12.89 -13.34 15.50
C ILE A 59 11.56 -12.88 16.05
N GLY A 60 11.44 -12.81 17.37
CA GLY A 60 10.21 -12.53 18.08
C GLY A 60 9.71 -11.09 17.93
N THR A 61 8.46 -10.90 18.29
CA THR A 61 7.77 -9.62 18.24
C THR A 61 8.54 -8.55 19.00
N ARG A 62 8.76 -7.40 18.34
CA ARG A 62 9.48 -6.23 18.92
C ARG A 62 10.85 -6.54 19.53
N ALA A 63 11.50 -7.62 19.13
CA ALA A 63 12.75 -8.07 19.75
C ALA A 63 13.84 -6.99 19.82
N PHE A 64 13.97 -6.16 18.76
CA PHE A 64 14.94 -5.05 18.68
C PHE A 64 14.25 -3.70 18.44
N SER A 65 12.94 -3.61 18.69
CA SER A 65 12.18 -2.38 18.45
C SER A 65 12.79 -1.20 19.20
N GLY A 66 12.96 -0.07 18.50
CA GLY A 66 13.53 1.15 19.07
C GLY A 66 15.02 1.10 19.40
N CYS A 67 15.77 0.10 18.93
CA CYS A 67 17.22 0.06 19.05
C CYS A 67 17.84 1.09 18.08
N GLU A 68 17.63 2.38 18.34
CA GLU A 68 17.98 3.49 17.44
C GLU A 68 19.46 3.61 17.11
N TYR A 69 20.36 3.08 17.98
CA TYR A 69 21.81 3.11 17.78
C TYR A 69 22.37 1.87 17.11
N LEU A 70 21.51 0.85 16.87
CA LEU A 70 21.90 -0.32 16.12
C LEU A 70 22.20 0.08 14.68
N SER A 71 23.46 -0.12 14.24
CA SER A 71 23.97 0.47 13.01
C SER A 71 24.59 -0.54 12.05
N GLY A 72 24.76 -0.11 10.80
CA GLY A 72 25.37 -0.92 9.74
C GLY A 72 24.35 -1.74 8.96
N SER A 73 24.82 -2.85 8.39
CA SER A 73 23.98 -3.81 7.65
C SER A 73 23.38 -4.84 8.60
N LEU A 74 22.22 -5.37 8.21
CA LEU A 74 21.60 -6.48 8.93
C LEU A 74 21.53 -7.70 8.01
N THR A 75 22.16 -8.78 8.44
CA THR A 75 22.06 -10.09 7.79
C THR A 75 21.24 -11.02 8.66
N ILE A 76 20.10 -11.47 8.13
CA ILE A 76 19.29 -12.51 8.76
C ILE A 76 19.82 -13.86 8.28
N PRO A 77 20.20 -14.77 9.19
CA PRO A 77 20.85 -16.02 8.80
C PRO A 77 19.90 -17.00 8.11
N GLU A 78 20.46 -17.88 7.29
CA GLU A 78 19.72 -19.00 6.70
C GLU A 78 19.12 -19.91 7.77
N GLY A 79 17.91 -20.40 7.51
CA GLY A 79 17.14 -21.19 8.49
C GLY A 79 16.07 -20.36 9.21
N VAL A 80 16.15 -19.02 9.18
CA VAL A 80 15.06 -18.18 9.68
C VAL A 80 13.88 -18.26 8.71
N THR A 81 12.72 -18.62 9.22
CA THR A 81 11.48 -18.77 8.46
C THR A 81 10.49 -17.62 8.71
N GLU A 82 10.64 -16.94 9.83
CA GLU A 82 9.75 -15.82 10.19
C GLU A 82 10.48 -14.72 10.97
N ILE A 83 10.11 -13.48 10.66
CA ILE A 83 10.48 -12.28 11.42
C ILE A 83 9.17 -11.63 11.84
N GLN A 84 8.93 -11.58 13.15
CA GLN A 84 7.63 -11.20 13.67
C GLN A 84 7.43 -9.68 13.69
N GLN A 85 6.20 -9.29 14.02
CA GLN A 85 5.76 -7.90 13.99
C GLN A 85 6.65 -7.00 14.85
N GLY A 86 7.05 -5.88 14.29
CA GLY A 86 7.82 -4.87 14.99
C GLY A 86 9.25 -5.25 15.35
N ALA A 87 9.76 -6.41 14.89
CA ALA A 87 11.04 -6.95 15.34
C ALA A 87 12.20 -5.93 15.30
N PHE A 88 12.24 -5.05 14.28
CA PHE A 88 13.25 -4.00 14.11
C PHE A 88 12.64 -2.60 13.93
N THR A 89 11.39 -2.38 14.34
CA THR A 89 10.75 -1.06 14.21
C THR A 89 11.66 0.04 14.76
N ALA A 90 11.77 1.15 14.00
CA ALA A 90 12.52 2.35 14.38
C ALA A 90 14.02 2.13 14.69
N CYS A 91 14.65 1.10 14.12
CA CYS A 91 16.10 0.96 14.12
C CYS A 91 16.73 1.91 13.09
N LYS A 92 16.67 3.22 13.35
CA LYS A 92 16.98 4.29 12.39
C LYS A 92 18.43 4.30 11.91
N SER A 93 19.37 3.80 12.74
CA SER A 93 20.79 3.75 12.41
C SER A 93 21.21 2.50 11.62
N LEU A 94 20.31 1.57 11.34
CA LEU A 94 20.54 0.49 10.38
C LEU A 94 20.52 1.09 8.95
N THR A 95 21.64 1.72 8.60
CA THR A 95 21.80 2.45 7.31
C THR A 95 22.59 1.69 6.26
N GLY A 96 22.94 0.43 6.54
CA GLY A 96 23.55 -0.48 5.57
C GLY A 96 22.50 -1.27 4.81
N SER A 97 22.91 -2.38 4.19
CA SER A 97 22.00 -3.28 3.46
C SER A 97 21.21 -4.20 4.38
N LEU A 98 20.02 -4.62 3.93
CA LEU A 98 19.24 -5.69 4.52
C LEU A 98 19.39 -6.96 3.66
N SER A 99 19.88 -8.06 4.28
CA SER A 99 19.95 -9.38 3.64
C SER A 99 18.95 -10.31 4.30
N LEU A 100 17.98 -10.79 3.52
CA LEU A 100 16.94 -11.73 3.95
C LEU A 100 17.27 -13.14 3.45
N PRO A 101 17.07 -14.22 4.27
CA PRO A 101 17.43 -15.58 3.90
C PRO A 101 16.46 -16.21 2.92
N SER A 102 16.92 -17.15 2.11
CA SER A 102 16.08 -17.89 1.15
C SER A 102 14.97 -18.71 1.82
N THR A 103 15.16 -19.05 3.09
CA THR A 103 14.22 -19.83 3.92
C THR A 103 13.06 -19.00 4.48
N LEU A 104 13.07 -17.67 4.29
CA LEU A 104 12.05 -16.77 4.87
C LEU A 104 10.69 -16.98 4.22
N VAL A 105 9.66 -17.13 5.05
CA VAL A 105 8.26 -17.36 4.61
C VAL A 105 7.36 -16.21 5.06
N TYR A 106 7.59 -15.66 6.24
CA TYR A 106 6.73 -14.63 6.83
C TYR A 106 7.51 -13.40 7.29
N ILE A 107 7.06 -12.22 6.87
CA ILE A 107 7.54 -10.93 7.35
C ILE A 107 6.40 -10.26 8.11
N GLY A 108 6.54 -10.12 9.43
CA GLY A 108 5.55 -9.52 10.30
C GLY A 108 4.51 -10.49 10.86
N ASN A 109 4.74 -11.80 10.75
CA ASN A 109 3.80 -12.77 11.32
C ASN A 109 3.68 -12.58 12.83
N ASP A 110 2.46 -12.71 13.35
CA ASP A 110 2.15 -12.70 14.77
C ASP A 110 1.52 -14.06 15.13
N ASP A 111 2.24 -14.85 15.92
CA ASP A 111 1.78 -16.17 16.38
C ASP A 111 0.61 -16.08 17.38
N GLN A 112 0.33 -14.91 17.91
CA GLN A 112 -0.49 -14.75 19.10
C GLN A 112 -1.93 -14.28 18.83
N GLY A 113 -2.40 -14.28 17.58
CA GLY A 113 -3.81 -13.96 17.23
C GLY A 113 -4.33 -12.67 17.87
N ASN A 114 -5.05 -11.86 17.11
CA ASN A 114 -5.85 -10.69 17.52
C ASN A 114 -5.57 -10.09 18.91
N HIS A 115 -4.41 -9.48 19.09
CA HIS A 115 -4.21 -8.57 20.21
C HIS A 115 -4.78 -7.21 19.84
N GLU A 116 -5.97 -6.90 20.33
CA GLU A 116 -6.66 -5.61 20.13
C GLU A 116 -5.84 -4.40 20.65
N ASP A 117 -4.81 -4.66 21.48
CA ASP A 117 -3.98 -3.64 22.13
C ASP A 117 -2.58 -3.45 21.51
N ILE A 118 -2.23 -4.19 20.45
CA ILE A 118 -0.94 -3.96 19.77
C ILE A 118 -1.11 -2.73 18.89
N ASP A 119 -0.27 -1.73 19.12
CA ASP A 119 -0.09 -0.60 18.22
C ASP A 119 0.28 -1.12 16.82
N TYR A 120 -0.73 -1.26 15.95
CA TYR A 120 -0.62 -1.79 14.59
C TYR A 120 0.36 -0.99 13.70
N SER A 121 0.81 0.18 14.15
CA SER A 121 1.83 0.98 13.46
C SER A 121 3.25 0.40 13.52
N CYS A 122 3.46 -0.73 14.21
CA CYS A 122 4.77 -1.34 14.40
C CYS A 122 5.05 -2.42 13.35
N GLY A 123 5.44 -2.04 12.15
CA GLY A 123 5.87 -3.00 11.12
C GLY A 123 7.28 -3.54 11.37
N THR A 124 7.57 -4.72 10.83
CA THR A 124 8.83 -5.46 11.09
C THR A 124 10.09 -4.60 10.96
N PHE A 125 10.17 -3.80 9.88
CA PHE A 125 11.28 -2.90 9.58
C PHE A 125 10.85 -1.43 9.48
N ALA A 126 9.65 -1.09 9.98
CA ALA A 126 9.11 0.26 9.86
C ALA A 126 10.08 1.31 10.40
N GLY A 127 10.34 2.35 9.60
CA GLY A 127 11.22 3.45 9.98
C GLY A 127 12.69 3.08 10.12
N CYS A 128 13.13 1.94 9.57
CA CYS A 128 14.55 1.61 9.46
C CYS A 128 15.25 2.45 8.39
N GLY A 129 16.54 2.69 8.59
CA GLY A 129 17.37 3.49 7.70
C GLY A 129 18.04 2.73 6.56
N PHE A 130 17.71 1.45 6.33
CA PHE A 130 18.35 0.63 5.30
C PHE A 130 18.44 1.31 3.95
N VAL A 131 19.57 1.10 3.24
CA VAL A 131 19.81 1.60 1.90
C VAL A 131 20.14 0.44 0.96
N GLY A 132 19.86 0.63 -0.34
CA GLY A 132 20.11 -0.39 -1.35
C GLY A 132 18.85 -0.93 -1.99
N GLU A 133 18.98 -1.98 -2.78
CA GLU A 133 17.84 -2.70 -3.34
C GLU A 133 17.18 -3.58 -2.28
N LEU A 134 15.84 -3.58 -2.25
CA LEU A 134 15.08 -4.47 -1.40
C LEU A 134 14.85 -5.81 -2.12
N ASN A 135 15.61 -6.82 -1.74
CA ASN A 135 15.48 -8.16 -2.28
C ASN A 135 14.64 -9.04 -1.34
N ILE A 136 13.39 -9.30 -1.72
CA ILE A 136 12.47 -10.17 -0.99
C ILE A 136 12.58 -11.58 -1.58
N PRO A 137 12.93 -12.61 -0.77
CA PRO A 137 13.10 -13.98 -1.27
C PRO A 137 11.81 -14.58 -1.84
N GLU A 138 11.92 -15.42 -2.87
CA GLU A 138 10.78 -16.09 -3.53
C GLU A 138 9.98 -17.03 -2.59
N GLY A 139 10.56 -17.43 -1.45
CA GLY A 139 9.88 -18.22 -0.42
C GLY A 139 8.83 -17.45 0.39
N VAL A 140 8.87 -16.11 0.34
CA VAL A 140 7.99 -15.27 1.15
C VAL A 140 6.56 -15.35 0.63
N LYS A 141 5.64 -15.73 1.53
CA LYS A 141 4.20 -15.86 1.26
C LYS A 141 3.37 -14.70 1.81
N GLU A 142 3.81 -14.12 2.92
CA GLU A 142 3.07 -13.02 3.55
C GLU A 142 4.02 -11.89 3.97
N ILE A 143 3.62 -10.67 3.63
CA ILE A 143 4.21 -9.41 4.12
C ILE A 143 3.08 -8.69 4.85
N ARG A 144 3.19 -8.60 6.17
CA ARG A 144 2.15 -8.04 7.03
C ARG A 144 2.16 -6.51 7.05
N GLY A 145 1.19 -5.95 7.78
CA GLY A 145 1.03 -4.51 7.85
C GLY A 145 2.27 -3.76 8.33
N TYR A 146 2.51 -2.60 7.74
CA TYR A 146 3.61 -1.69 8.07
C TYR A 146 5.03 -2.28 7.91
N ALA A 147 5.19 -3.45 7.29
CA ALA A 147 6.45 -4.20 7.30
C ALA A 147 7.66 -3.35 6.90
N PHE A 148 7.54 -2.52 5.87
CA PHE A 148 8.56 -1.60 5.37
C PHE A 148 8.07 -0.14 5.37
N ASP A 149 7.08 0.22 6.22
CA ASP A 149 6.56 1.57 6.33
C ASP A 149 7.71 2.57 6.54
N ASN A 150 7.73 3.62 5.71
CA ASN A 150 8.69 4.72 5.80
C ASN A 150 10.17 4.30 5.69
N CYS A 151 10.45 3.19 4.98
CA CYS A 151 11.81 2.76 4.65
C CYS A 151 12.33 3.50 3.42
N LYS A 152 12.65 4.79 3.57
CA LYS A 152 12.99 5.70 2.46
C LYS A 152 14.33 5.41 1.77
N GLY A 153 15.21 4.63 2.38
CA GLY A 153 16.53 4.38 1.84
C GLY A 153 16.59 3.22 0.83
N PHE A 154 15.55 2.39 0.74
CA PHE A 154 15.44 1.41 -0.34
C PHE A 154 15.19 2.10 -1.68
N TYR A 155 15.91 1.68 -2.73
CA TYR A 155 15.78 2.25 -4.07
C TYR A 155 15.73 1.15 -5.14
N GLY A 156 15.41 1.56 -6.36
CA GLY A 156 15.31 0.66 -7.52
C GLY A 156 13.96 -0.04 -7.61
N ASN A 157 13.89 -1.05 -8.45
CA ASN A 157 12.66 -1.74 -8.78
C ASN A 157 12.28 -2.77 -7.72
N LEU A 158 11.10 -2.61 -7.11
CA LEU A 158 10.56 -3.60 -6.16
C LEU A 158 10.07 -4.84 -6.91
N LYS A 159 10.67 -5.98 -6.59
CA LYS A 159 10.21 -7.28 -7.07
C LYS A 159 9.49 -8.02 -5.94
N LEU A 160 8.20 -8.20 -6.10
CA LEU A 160 7.41 -9.02 -5.19
C LEU A 160 7.54 -10.51 -5.58
N PRO A 161 7.68 -11.42 -4.59
CA PRO A 161 7.76 -12.86 -4.87
C PRO A 161 6.54 -13.39 -5.62
N ASN A 162 6.76 -14.26 -6.61
CA ASN A 162 5.65 -14.85 -7.38
C ASN A 162 4.69 -15.68 -6.52
N ASN A 163 5.19 -16.20 -5.39
CA ASN A 163 4.42 -16.99 -4.44
C ASN A 163 3.74 -16.17 -3.34
N LEU A 164 3.86 -14.85 -3.38
CA LEU A 164 3.24 -13.97 -2.38
C LEU A 164 1.72 -14.11 -2.42
N GLU A 165 1.12 -14.38 -1.26
CA GLU A 165 -0.30 -14.66 -1.08
C GLU A 165 -1.02 -13.52 -0.36
N LYS A 166 -0.30 -12.78 0.51
CA LYS A 166 -0.88 -11.67 1.27
C LYS A 166 0.07 -10.49 1.39
N LEU A 167 -0.51 -9.31 1.24
CA LEU A 167 0.06 -8.01 1.60
C LEU A 167 -0.73 -7.44 2.78
N GLY A 168 -0.07 -6.67 3.63
CA GLY A 168 -0.71 -5.95 4.74
C GLY A 168 -0.86 -4.46 4.45
N GLU A 169 -1.72 -3.82 5.22
CA GLU A 169 -1.92 -2.37 5.19
C GLU A 169 -0.59 -1.65 5.36
N ARG A 170 -0.34 -0.59 4.56
CA ARG A 170 0.86 0.24 4.62
C ARG A 170 2.18 -0.53 4.51
N SER A 171 2.18 -1.75 3.98
CA SER A 171 3.39 -2.59 3.99
C SER A 171 4.61 -1.95 3.31
N PHE A 172 4.40 -1.03 2.34
CA PHE A 172 5.44 -0.25 1.65
C PHE A 172 5.15 1.26 1.67
N PHE A 173 4.33 1.74 2.61
CA PHE A 173 3.95 3.14 2.69
C PHE A 173 5.19 4.06 2.77
N LEU A 174 5.20 5.12 1.95
CA LEU A 174 6.29 6.12 1.87
C LEU A 174 7.69 5.54 1.60
N CYS A 175 7.80 4.41 0.92
CA CYS A 175 9.07 3.94 0.35
C CYS A 175 9.43 4.76 -0.90
N LYS A 176 9.71 6.05 -0.72
CA LYS A 176 9.77 7.09 -1.78
C LYS A 176 10.79 6.85 -2.89
N ASN A 177 11.82 6.06 -2.65
CA ASN A 177 12.90 5.82 -3.61
C ASN A 177 12.76 4.47 -4.33
N LEU A 178 11.73 3.67 -4.02
CA LEU A 178 11.36 2.53 -4.86
C LEU A 178 10.83 3.08 -6.19
N THR A 179 11.43 2.67 -7.30
CA THR A 179 11.16 3.19 -8.65
C THR A 179 10.80 2.09 -9.63
N GLY A 180 10.55 2.46 -10.88
CA GLY A 180 10.28 1.52 -11.98
C GLY A 180 8.85 0.95 -11.96
N THR A 181 8.72 -0.23 -12.53
CA THR A 181 7.44 -0.94 -12.70
C THR A 181 7.09 -1.77 -11.48
N LEU A 182 5.82 -1.75 -11.08
CA LEU A 182 5.30 -2.65 -10.04
C LEU A 182 4.39 -3.71 -10.68
N THR A 183 4.71 -4.98 -10.46
CA THR A 183 3.86 -6.11 -10.84
C THR A 183 3.33 -6.79 -9.59
N ILE A 184 2.01 -6.83 -9.45
CA ILE A 184 1.36 -7.53 -8.34
C ILE A 184 1.24 -9.03 -8.69
N PRO A 185 1.70 -9.93 -7.81
CA PRO A 185 1.65 -11.37 -8.04
C PRO A 185 0.24 -11.94 -8.20
N GLN A 186 0.09 -12.99 -9.02
CA GLN A 186 -1.20 -13.59 -9.40
C GLN A 186 -2.03 -14.14 -8.22
N LYS A 187 -1.37 -14.51 -7.13
CA LYS A 187 -2.04 -15.06 -5.94
C LYS A 187 -2.69 -13.99 -5.06
N ILE A 188 -2.29 -12.73 -5.20
CA ILE A 188 -2.87 -11.62 -4.45
C ILE A 188 -4.31 -11.40 -4.92
N LYS A 189 -5.24 -11.37 -3.96
CA LYS A 189 -6.67 -11.14 -4.18
C LYS A 189 -7.13 -9.78 -3.64
N ILE A 190 -6.44 -9.27 -2.66
CA ILE A 190 -6.76 -8.02 -1.96
C ILE A 190 -5.50 -7.19 -1.86
N ILE A 191 -5.57 -5.94 -2.27
CA ILE A 191 -4.57 -4.91 -1.97
C ILE A 191 -5.11 -4.09 -0.80
N PRO A 192 -4.45 -4.08 0.36
CA PRO A 192 -4.94 -3.34 1.54
C PRO A 192 -4.80 -1.81 1.39
N ASN A 193 -5.40 -1.10 2.36
CA ASN A 193 -5.30 0.36 2.43
C ASN A 193 -3.82 0.81 2.46
N GLU A 194 -3.54 1.88 1.77
CA GLU A 194 -2.25 2.60 1.77
C GLU A 194 -1.02 1.70 1.50
N CYS A 195 -1.21 0.51 0.89
CA CYS A 195 -0.17 -0.51 0.76
C CYS A 195 1.11 0.03 0.10
N PHE A 196 0.98 0.87 -0.94
CA PHE A 196 2.08 1.46 -1.70
C PHE A 196 2.04 2.99 -1.75
N THR A 197 1.18 3.64 -0.97
CA THR A 197 1.01 5.10 -0.99
C THR A 197 2.35 5.81 -0.85
N GLY A 198 2.58 6.79 -1.72
CA GLY A 198 3.76 7.65 -1.65
C GLY A 198 5.07 6.95 -1.97
N CYS A 199 5.02 5.82 -2.70
CA CYS A 199 6.21 5.23 -3.32
C CYS A 199 6.63 6.02 -4.56
N GLY A 200 7.89 5.87 -4.98
CA GLY A 200 8.45 6.60 -6.12
C GLY A 200 8.33 5.88 -7.47
N PHE A 201 7.39 4.96 -7.64
CA PHE A 201 7.25 4.19 -8.89
C PHE A 201 6.99 5.11 -10.08
N ASP A 202 7.83 5.03 -11.09
CA ASP A 202 7.76 5.87 -12.30
C ASP A 202 7.62 5.05 -13.60
N GLY A 203 7.35 3.76 -13.47
CA GLY A 203 7.02 2.83 -14.55
C GLY A 203 5.53 2.46 -14.58
N THR A 204 5.22 1.28 -15.10
CA THR A 204 3.85 0.79 -15.23
C THR A 204 3.39 0.02 -13.97
N LEU A 205 2.09 0.03 -13.73
CA LEU A 205 1.43 -0.83 -12.72
C LEU A 205 0.73 -2.00 -13.42
N THR A 206 1.08 -3.22 -13.03
CA THR A 206 0.43 -4.44 -13.53
C THR A 206 -0.38 -5.11 -12.43
N LEU A 207 -1.69 -5.18 -12.63
CA LEU A 207 -2.64 -5.78 -11.71
C LEU A 207 -3.18 -7.10 -12.30
N PRO A 208 -3.14 -8.24 -11.58
CA PRO A 208 -3.74 -9.47 -12.05
C PRO A 208 -5.28 -9.42 -12.01
N ASN A 209 -5.94 -10.07 -12.97
CA ASN A 209 -7.41 -10.11 -13.05
C ASN A 209 -8.11 -10.73 -11.82
N GLY A 210 -7.37 -11.44 -10.98
CA GLY A 210 -7.95 -12.08 -9.80
C GLY A 210 -8.09 -11.19 -8.58
N ILE A 211 -7.73 -9.90 -8.66
CA ILE A 211 -7.93 -8.93 -7.58
C ILE A 211 -9.41 -8.60 -7.48
N THR A 212 -9.97 -8.71 -6.29
CA THR A 212 -11.37 -8.42 -5.98
C THR A 212 -11.57 -7.16 -5.15
N SER A 213 -10.51 -6.65 -4.54
CA SER A 213 -10.56 -5.44 -3.71
C SER A 213 -9.22 -4.70 -3.72
N ILE A 214 -9.30 -3.38 -3.82
CA ILE A 214 -8.18 -2.45 -3.67
C ILE A 214 -8.59 -1.43 -2.62
N GLY A 215 -7.84 -1.36 -1.52
CA GLY A 215 -8.13 -0.49 -0.38
C GLY A 215 -7.88 0.98 -0.66
N ASN A 216 -8.34 1.84 0.24
CA ASN A 216 -8.17 3.28 0.13
C ASN A 216 -6.69 3.65 -0.05
N SER A 217 -6.42 4.59 -0.93
CA SER A 217 -5.10 5.16 -1.22
C SER A 217 -4.02 4.14 -1.60
N ALA A 218 -4.38 2.90 -1.96
CA ALA A 218 -3.42 1.80 -2.10
C ALA A 218 -2.27 2.10 -3.07
N PHE A 219 -2.49 2.89 -4.11
CA PHE A 219 -1.52 3.32 -5.12
C PHE A 219 -1.51 4.86 -5.28
N GLY A 220 -1.98 5.58 -4.27
CA GLY A 220 -1.98 7.05 -4.29
C GLY A 220 -0.57 7.63 -4.19
N ASP A 221 -0.33 8.79 -4.82
CA ASP A 221 0.95 9.52 -4.81
C ASP A 221 2.16 8.69 -5.27
N CYS A 222 1.99 7.89 -6.33
CA CYS A 222 3.01 6.93 -6.76
C CYS A 222 3.72 7.28 -8.08
N HIS A 223 3.26 8.21 -8.88
CA HIS A 223 3.83 8.59 -10.19
C HIS A 223 3.84 7.50 -11.28
N PHE A 224 2.98 6.46 -11.17
CA PHE A 224 2.83 5.43 -12.19
C PHE A 224 2.49 6.03 -13.55
N LYS A 225 3.05 5.46 -14.63
CA LYS A 225 2.90 5.91 -16.02
C LYS A 225 2.30 4.83 -16.91
N GLY A 226 1.93 5.22 -18.12
CA GLY A 226 1.36 4.31 -19.11
C GLY A 226 -0.10 4.00 -18.87
N GLU A 227 -0.60 3.01 -19.57
CA GLU A 227 -2.01 2.61 -19.49
C GLU A 227 -2.31 1.89 -18.17
N LEU A 228 -3.45 2.21 -17.56
CA LEU A 228 -3.96 1.51 -16.39
C LEU A 228 -4.99 0.46 -16.81
N SER A 229 -4.64 -0.82 -16.61
CA SER A 229 -5.56 -1.93 -16.81
C SER A 229 -6.13 -2.37 -15.47
N LEU A 230 -7.44 -2.18 -15.27
CA LEU A 230 -8.13 -2.54 -14.04
C LEU A 230 -8.55 -4.02 -14.05
N PRO A 231 -8.50 -4.71 -12.90
CA PRO A 231 -9.04 -6.07 -12.75
C PRO A 231 -10.54 -6.10 -13.07
N LYS A 232 -10.95 -7.03 -13.93
CA LYS A 232 -12.33 -7.11 -14.46
C LYS A 232 -13.41 -7.38 -13.40
N ASP A 233 -13.03 -7.98 -12.27
CA ASP A 233 -13.97 -8.39 -11.21
C ASP A 233 -14.13 -7.32 -10.10
N LEU A 234 -13.52 -6.12 -10.28
CA LEU A 234 -13.70 -5.02 -9.34
C LEU A 234 -15.13 -4.47 -9.42
N ARG A 235 -15.77 -4.37 -8.26
CA ARG A 235 -17.10 -3.76 -8.08
C ARG A 235 -17.04 -2.37 -7.50
N ILE A 236 -16.00 -2.09 -6.75
CA ILE A 236 -15.79 -0.81 -6.08
C ILE A 236 -14.34 -0.38 -6.31
N ILE A 237 -14.17 0.86 -6.70
CA ILE A 237 -12.88 1.58 -6.62
C ILE A 237 -13.00 2.51 -5.43
N ASN A 238 -12.22 2.24 -4.37
CA ASN A 238 -12.28 2.98 -3.12
C ASN A 238 -11.68 4.39 -3.23
N ASN A 239 -11.67 5.13 -2.13
CA ASN A 239 -11.17 6.51 -2.11
C ASN A 239 -9.66 6.56 -2.37
N ASP A 240 -9.21 7.56 -3.12
CA ASP A 240 -7.81 7.88 -3.40
C ASP A 240 -6.98 6.73 -4.02
N VAL A 241 -7.58 5.66 -4.51
CA VAL A 241 -6.86 4.43 -4.94
C VAL A 241 -5.74 4.75 -5.91
N PHE A 242 -5.99 5.57 -6.92
CA PHE A 242 -5.04 5.98 -7.96
C PHE A 242 -4.78 7.49 -7.96
N TYR A 243 -5.03 8.15 -6.83
CA TYR A 243 -4.83 9.59 -6.67
C TYR A 243 -3.40 9.99 -7.04
N ASN A 244 -3.27 11.12 -7.77
CA ASN A 244 -2.00 11.77 -8.10
C ASN A 244 -0.96 10.80 -8.71
N ASN A 245 -1.30 10.27 -9.90
CA ASN A 245 -0.43 9.48 -10.73
C ASN A 245 -0.30 10.11 -12.13
N ASP A 246 0.58 9.55 -12.95
CA ASP A 246 0.83 9.98 -14.34
C ASP A 246 0.26 8.98 -15.36
N PHE A 247 -0.80 8.23 -15.02
CA PHE A 247 -1.44 7.30 -15.94
C PHE A 247 -1.88 8.02 -17.22
N SER A 248 -1.75 7.34 -18.36
CA SER A 248 -2.05 7.89 -19.68
C SER A 248 -2.82 6.90 -20.55
N GLY A 249 -3.39 7.37 -21.65
CA GLY A 249 -4.24 6.56 -22.50
C GLY A 249 -5.68 6.53 -22.03
N GLU A 250 -6.48 5.68 -22.68
CA GLU A 250 -7.90 5.51 -22.35
C GLU A 250 -8.07 4.65 -21.10
N LEU A 251 -8.92 5.10 -20.17
CA LEU A 251 -9.28 4.33 -18.98
C LEU A 251 -10.53 3.47 -19.29
N LYS A 252 -10.35 2.15 -19.22
CA LYS A 252 -11.47 1.19 -19.33
C LYS A 252 -11.89 0.73 -17.96
N LEU A 253 -13.14 1.03 -17.60
CA LEU A 253 -13.74 0.65 -16.33
C LEU A 253 -14.30 -0.78 -16.40
N PRO A 254 -14.21 -1.57 -15.30
CA PRO A 254 -14.80 -2.92 -15.23
C PRO A 254 -16.31 -2.89 -15.41
N GLU A 255 -16.87 -3.86 -16.14
CA GLU A 255 -18.31 -3.93 -16.43
C GLU A 255 -19.20 -4.05 -15.18
N GLN A 256 -18.66 -4.63 -14.09
CA GLN A 256 -19.40 -4.84 -12.84
C GLN A 256 -19.20 -3.72 -11.81
N LEU A 257 -18.56 -2.63 -12.20
CA LEU A 257 -18.26 -1.52 -11.30
C LEU A 257 -19.56 -0.78 -10.93
N SER A 258 -19.82 -0.66 -9.61
CA SER A 258 -21.00 0.05 -9.09
C SER A 258 -20.67 1.36 -8.40
N VAL A 259 -19.46 1.49 -7.86
CA VAL A 259 -19.06 2.68 -7.11
C VAL A 259 -17.64 3.11 -7.46
N ILE A 260 -17.46 4.41 -7.70
CA ILE A 260 -16.18 5.07 -7.77
C ILE A 260 -16.08 6.03 -6.58
N GLY A 261 -15.08 5.81 -5.71
CA GLY A 261 -14.86 6.55 -4.47
C GLY A 261 -14.33 7.97 -4.69
N GLU A 262 -14.20 8.69 -3.59
CA GLU A 262 -13.69 10.05 -3.58
C GLU A 262 -12.25 10.10 -4.10
N ARG A 263 -11.95 11.07 -4.97
CA ARG A 263 -10.63 11.32 -5.56
C ARG A 263 -9.94 10.10 -6.16
N ALA A 264 -10.71 9.05 -6.49
CA ALA A 264 -10.16 7.75 -6.90
C ALA A 264 -9.14 7.85 -8.05
N PHE A 265 -9.34 8.78 -8.99
CA PHE A 265 -8.44 9.05 -10.12
C PHE A 265 -8.01 10.52 -10.20
N ALA A 266 -8.25 11.33 -9.16
CA ALA A 266 -7.89 12.74 -9.22
C ALA A 266 -6.40 12.94 -9.54
N TYR A 267 -6.07 14.03 -10.25
CA TYR A 267 -4.72 14.40 -10.68
C TYR A 267 -4.01 13.41 -11.61
N ASN A 268 -4.77 12.58 -12.34
CA ASN A 268 -4.23 11.81 -13.47
C ASN A 268 -4.37 12.62 -14.77
N TRP A 269 -3.51 13.60 -14.94
CA TRP A 269 -3.63 14.64 -15.98
C TRP A 269 -3.57 14.12 -17.41
N ARG A 270 -3.04 12.90 -17.62
CA ARG A 270 -2.78 12.30 -18.94
C ARG A 270 -3.80 11.22 -19.31
N LEU A 271 -4.78 10.91 -18.46
CA LEU A 271 -5.91 10.08 -18.86
C LEU A 271 -6.67 10.84 -19.95
N MET A 272 -6.89 10.18 -21.10
CA MET A 272 -7.44 10.83 -22.29
C MET A 272 -8.60 10.06 -22.88
N GLY A 273 -9.20 10.64 -23.94
CA GLY A 273 -10.30 10.06 -24.68
C GLY A 273 -11.64 10.19 -23.97
N ILE A 274 -12.61 9.40 -24.40
CA ILE A 274 -13.97 9.39 -23.86
C ILE A 274 -14.05 8.34 -22.75
N LEU A 275 -14.42 8.77 -21.57
CA LEU A 275 -14.63 7.86 -20.43
C LEU A 275 -16.07 7.34 -20.45
N GLU A 276 -16.24 6.09 -20.79
CA GLU A 276 -17.52 5.39 -20.72
C GLU A 276 -17.68 4.67 -19.39
N PHE A 277 -18.78 4.96 -18.70
CA PHE A 277 -19.11 4.34 -17.42
C PHE A 277 -20.00 3.11 -17.65
N PRO A 278 -19.76 1.98 -16.91
CA PRO A 278 -20.51 0.75 -17.10
C PRO A 278 -21.97 0.87 -16.63
N GLU A 279 -22.85 0.06 -17.22
CA GLU A 279 -24.29 0.10 -16.98
C GLU A 279 -24.73 -0.24 -15.53
N GLY A 280 -23.84 -0.72 -14.70
CA GLY A 280 -24.12 -0.98 -13.28
C GLY A 280 -23.63 0.12 -12.33
N LEU A 281 -23.07 1.23 -12.87
CA LEU A 281 -22.52 2.29 -12.01
C LEU A 281 -23.63 3.11 -11.38
N GLU A 282 -23.64 3.17 -10.05
CA GLU A 282 -24.64 3.87 -9.22
C GLU A 282 -24.13 5.24 -8.72
N SER A 283 -22.83 5.34 -8.41
CA SER A 283 -22.30 6.57 -7.83
C SER A 283 -20.85 6.89 -8.20
N ILE A 284 -20.57 8.19 -8.34
CA ILE A 284 -19.25 8.79 -8.54
C ILE A 284 -19.00 9.75 -7.37
N GLY A 285 -17.91 9.51 -6.63
CA GLY A 285 -17.52 10.26 -5.44
C GLY A 285 -17.02 11.68 -5.74
N ALA A 286 -16.94 12.49 -4.71
CA ALA A 286 -16.39 13.83 -4.78
C ALA A 286 -14.95 13.82 -5.30
N GLY A 287 -14.60 14.70 -6.23
CA GLY A 287 -13.28 14.80 -6.82
C GLY A 287 -12.80 13.56 -7.58
N ALA A 288 -13.65 12.55 -7.85
CA ALA A 288 -13.24 11.24 -8.37
C ALA A 288 -12.30 11.32 -9.58
N PHE A 289 -12.51 12.27 -10.48
CA PHE A 289 -11.70 12.56 -11.65
C PHE A 289 -11.20 14.01 -11.69
N ALA A 290 -11.17 14.68 -10.52
CA ALA A 290 -10.72 16.07 -10.49
C ALA A 290 -9.33 16.21 -11.13
N HIS A 291 -9.19 17.25 -11.97
CA HIS A 291 -7.96 17.55 -12.71
C HIS A 291 -7.47 16.47 -13.69
N CYS A 292 -8.33 15.58 -14.17
CA CYS A 292 -8.06 14.71 -15.33
C CYS A 292 -8.22 15.54 -16.62
N ARG A 293 -7.23 16.39 -16.89
CA ARG A 293 -7.31 17.50 -17.86
C ARG A 293 -7.40 17.09 -19.32
N SER A 294 -6.98 15.85 -19.65
CA SER A 294 -6.95 15.34 -21.01
C SER A 294 -8.16 14.45 -21.36
N LEU A 295 -9.10 14.25 -20.47
CA LEU A 295 -10.39 13.60 -20.80
C LEU A 295 -11.15 14.48 -21.79
N GLU A 296 -11.71 13.86 -22.83
CA GLU A 296 -12.36 14.54 -23.95
C GLU A 296 -13.89 14.48 -23.88
N GLY A 297 -14.42 13.43 -23.26
CA GLY A 297 -15.85 13.25 -23.10
C GLY A 297 -16.23 12.23 -22.04
N LEU A 298 -17.53 12.22 -21.69
CA LEU A 298 -18.09 11.31 -20.69
C LEU A 298 -19.36 10.67 -21.27
N ILE A 299 -19.51 9.36 -21.03
CA ILE A 299 -20.75 8.63 -21.35
C ILE A 299 -21.28 8.02 -20.07
N PHE A 300 -22.38 8.55 -19.56
CA PHE A 300 -23.02 8.09 -18.33
C PHE A 300 -24.10 7.02 -18.63
N PRO A 301 -24.15 5.96 -17.79
CA PRO A 301 -25.16 4.92 -17.90
C PRO A 301 -26.51 5.37 -17.34
N GLU A 302 -27.57 4.63 -17.68
CA GLU A 302 -28.90 4.84 -17.13
C GLU A 302 -28.96 4.62 -15.60
N SER A 303 -28.13 3.73 -15.08
CA SER A 303 -28.10 3.37 -13.65
C SER A 303 -27.51 4.42 -12.73
N LEU A 304 -26.88 5.48 -13.28
CA LEU A 304 -26.16 6.46 -12.44
C LEU A 304 -27.15 7.33 -11.62
N GLU A 305 -27.09 7.18 -10.30
CA GLU A 305 -27.97 7.90 -9.38
C GLU A 305 -27.36 9.19 -8.85
N ASN A 306 -26.02 9.16 -8.58
CA ASN A 306 -25.36 10.23 -7.86
C ASN A 306 -24.01 10.62 -8.46
N ILE A 307 -23.80 11.93 -8.65
CA ILE A 307 -22.47 12.53 -8.86
C ILE A 307 -22.25 13.49 -7.69
N ARG A 308 -21.32 13.15 -6.82
CA ARG A 308 -21.11 13.85 -5.54
C ARG A 308 -20.13 15.02 -5.66
N TRP A 309 -20.33 15.98 -4.79
CA TRP A 309 -19.42 17.07 -4.48
C TRP A 309 -19.34 17.19 -2.95
N GLU A 310 -18.19 17.50 -2.42
CA GLU A 310 -18.04 17.74 -0.99
C GLU A 310 -17.30 19.05 -0.72
N SER A 311 -17.83 19.86 0.18
CA SER A 311 -17.32 21.20 0.49
C SER A 311 -16.22 21.20 1.56
N SER A 312 -15.98 20.09 2.21
CA SER A 312 -15.13 20.01 3.40
C SER A 312 -13.61 20.04 3.10
N TRP A 313 -13.23 19.78 1.83
CA TRP A 313 -11.84 19.83 1.36
C TRP A 313 -11.77 20.78 0.15
N ALA A 314 -11.55 22.04 0.42
CA ALA A 314 -11.92 23.23 -0.35
C ALA A 314 -11.43 23.35 -1.81
N GLU A 315 -10.60 22.48 -2.35
CA GLU A 315 -10.02 22.67 -3.69
C GLU A 315 -10.47 21.65 -4.75
N ASP A 316 -10.93 20.44 -4.38
CA ASP A 316 -11.20 19.35 -5.31
C ASP A 316 -12.59 18.70 -5.11
N GLY A 317 -13.59 19.48 -4.74
CA GLY A 317 -14.92 18.96 -4.35
C GLY A 317 -15.74 18.37 -5.49
N GLY A 318 -15.57 18.83 -6.72
CA GLY A 318 -16.35 18.39 -7.88
C GLY A 318 -15.80 17.14 -8.54
N ALA A 319 -16.65 16.15 -8.81
CA ALA A 319 -16.24 14.86 -9.39
C ALA A 319 -15.39 14.99 -10.65
N PHE A 320 -15.66 16.01 -11.49
CA PHE A 320 -14.92 16.33 -12.73
C PHE A 320 -14.34 17.74 -12.71
N GLN A 321 -14.13 18.30 -11.53
CA GLN A 321 -13.57 19.64 -11.39
C GLN A 321 -12.21 19.74 -12.11
N GLY A 322 -12.04 20.82 -12.90
CA GLY A 322 -10.77 21.06 -13.61
C GLY A 322 -10.46 20.11 -14.77
N CYS A 323 -11.46 19.35 -15.25
CA CYS A 323 -11.34 18.53 -16.45
C CYS A 323 -11.57 19.40 -17.70
N PHE A 324 -10.59 20.26 -18.02
CA PHE A 324 -10.73 21.28 -19.08
C PHE A 324 -10.86 20.72 -20.50
N GLY A 325 -10.48 19.46 -20.73
CA GLY A 325 -10.55 18.82 -22.05
C GLY A 325 -11.94 18.30 -22.41
N ILE A 326 -12.84 18.12 -21.43
CA ILE A 326 -14.18 17.58 -21.68
C ILE A 326 -14.99 18.57 -22.51
N ASN A 327 -15.42 18.12 -23.69
CA ASN A 327 -16.24 18.87 -24.63
C ASN A 327 -17.57 18.17 -25.00
N SER A 328 -17.78 16.94 -24.53
CA SER A 328 -19.02 16.18 -24.75
C SER A 328 -19.41 15.36 -23.53
N ILE A 329 -20.71 15.34 -23.26
CA ILE A 329 -21.33 14.44 -22.28
C ILE A 329 -22.54 13.79 -22.96
N VAL A 330 -22.61 12.47 -22.86
CA VAL A 330 -23.77 11.67 -23.31
C VAL A 330 -24.37 11.00 -22.06
N CYS A 331 -25.68 11.18 -21.88
CA CYS A 331 -26.45 10.50 -20.85
C CYS A 331 -27.34 9.46 -21.53
N LYS A 332 -27.17 8.17 -21.22
CA LYS A 332 -27.99 7.08 -21.80
C LYS A 332 -29.40 7.03 -21.18
N GLY A 333 -29.56 7.53 -19.96
CA GLY A 333 -30.82 7.64 -19.24
C GLY A 333 -31.17 9.10 -18.92
N ASP A 334 -32.19 9.30 -18.12
CA ASP A 334 -32.45 10.60 -17.52
C ASP A 334 -31.22 11.08 -16.75
N LEU A 335 -31.02 12.38 -16.66
CA LEU A 335 -29.92 12.94 -15.85
C LEU A 335 -29.92 12.32 -14.44
N PRO A 336 -28.76 12.01 -13.87
CA PRO A 336 -28.71 11.47 -12.52
C PRO A 336 -29.59 12.26 -11.58
N ALA A 337 -30.38 11.58 -10.75
CA ALA A 337 -31.33 12.19 -9.84
C ALA A 337 -30.68 13.25 -8.92
N TYR A 338 -29.36 13.14 -8.72
CA TYR A 338 -28.61 14.05 -7.88
C TYR A 338 -27.24 14.39 -8.45
N VAL A 339 -27.10 15.55 -9.07
CA VAL A 339 -25.83 16.17 -9.47
C VAL A 339 -25.62 17.39 -8.58
N GLN A 340 -24.60 17.32 -7.73
CA GLN A 340 -24.28 18.47 -6.87
C GLN A 340 -23.66 19.62 -7.68
N SER A 341 -23.99 20.84 -7.27
CA SER A 341 -23.40 22.07 -7.87
C SER A 341 -21.87 22.01 -7.68
N GLY A 342 -21.11 22.31 -8.75
CA GLY A 342 -19.65 22.24 -8.73
C GLY A 342 -19.07 20.93 -9.24
N ALA A 343 -19.89 19.88 -9.47
CA ALA A 343 -19.40 18.59 -9.98
C ALA A 343 -18.58 18.72 -11.28
N PHE A 344 -18.86 19.74 -12.09
CA PHE A 344 -18.24 20.04 -13.38
C PHE A 344 -17.54 21.40 -13.43
N ASP A 345 -17.12 21.96 -12.30
CA ASP A 345 -16.45 23.25 -12.28
C ASP A 345 -15.15 23.21 -13.11
N GLY A 346 -15.00 24.16 -14.03
CA GLY A 346 -13.86 24.21 -14.94
C GLY A 346 -13.96 23.33 -16.18
N VAL A 347 -15.05 22.58 -16.37
CA VAL A 347 -15.35 21.96 -17.67
C VAL A 347 -15.64 23.06 -18.70
N ALA A 348 -15.11 22.93 -19.91
CA ALA A 348 -15.26 23.92 -20.98
C ALA A 348 -16.72 24.14 -21.29
N LYS A 349 -17.17 25.43 -21.34
CA LYS A 349 -18.54 25.79 -21.66
C LYS A 349 -18.75 26.12 -23.13
N ASP A 350 -17.67 26.45 -23.83
CA ASP A 350 -17.72 26.80 -25.24
C ASP A 350 -17.53 25.55 -26.12
N ASN A 351 -18.38 25.37 -27.13
CA ASN A 351 -18.43 24.19 -28.02
C ASN A 351 -18.72 22.86 -27.30
N PHE A 352 -19.54 22.89 -26.26
CA PHE A 352 -19.89 21.73 -25.47
C PHE A 352 -21.15 21.04 -26.06
N THR A 353 -21.09 19.72 -26.18
CA THR A 353 -22.22 18.89 -26.62
C THR A 353 -22.81 18.13 -25.43
N LEU A 354 -24.11 18.28 -25.20
CA LEU A 354 -24.87 17.48 -24.24
C LEU A 354 -25.92 16.67 -24.99
N GLU A 355 -25.82 15.37 -24.95
CA GLU A 355 -26.83 14.45 -25.50
C GLU A 355 -27.59 13.80 -24.36
N VAL A 356 -28.89 13.89 -24.39
CA VAL A 356 -29.85 13.25 -23.48
C VAL A 356 -30.90 12.49 -24.26
N PRO A 357 -31.52 11.42 -23.72
CA PRO A 357 -32.60 10.71 -24.39
C PRO A 357 -33.72 11.66 -24.80
N GLU A 358 -34.31 11.40 -25.97
CA GLU A 358 -35.57 12.04 -26.32
C GLU A 358 -36.67 11.54 -25.35
N SER A 359 -37.34 12.47 -24.66
CA SER A 359 -38.43 12.20 -23.71
C SER A 359 -39.67 11.64 -24.36
#